data_7b5f3ed6e7238a60a2bb7d5ce33d59e0
#
_entry.id   7b5f3ed6e7238a60a2bb7d5ce33d59e0
#
_cell.length_a   1.000
_cell.length_b   1.000
_cell.length_c   1.000
_cell.angle_alpha   90.00
_cell.angle_beta   90.00
_cell.angle_gamma   90.00
#
_symmetry.space_group_name_H-M   'P 1'
#
loop_
_entity.id
_entity.type
_entity.pdbx_description
1 polymer ?
#
loop_
_entity_poly.entity_id
_entity_poly.type
_entity_poly.pdbx_seq_one_letter_code
_entity_poly.pdbx_strand_id
1 'polypeptide(L)'
;DDYPYTSEGVYIYYSGGTVDVATGDEVRVRGTVSEYNGLTEINASQVLVCDSGKTVTPTAVTLPVDSLTAFEAYEGMLVTFPQELIISEYFNFDQFGEIVLTSERHMTPTAVYEPGSTEYQAAALAYQLDKITLDDGRSASNPDPALHPNGAVFNMDNLFRGGDKLANVTGVIDYSFNLYRIQPTEGADYISANPRPAEPEEVGGTLKVVSMNTLNYFTTLDDGVNDICGPDQLQECRGADTLEEFNRQHAKLVAAIVEMDP
;
A
#
# COMPACT_ATOMS: atom_id res chain seq x y z
N ASP A 1 -15.23 8.23 -25.70
CA ASP A 1 -15.04 7.52 -26.97
C ASP A 1 -15.11 6.02 -26.66
N ASP A 2 -15.43 5.19 -27.63
CA ASP A 2 -15.62 3.74 -27.42
C ASP A 2 -14.33 2.93 -27.71
N TYR A 3 -13.16 3.56 -27.68
CA TYR A 3 -11.91 2.90 -27.99
C TYR A 3 -11.30 2.24 -26.73
N PRO A 4 -11.26 0.89 -26.65
CA PRO A 4 -10.99 0.18 -25.39
C PRO A 4 -9.53 0.25 -24.89
N TYR A 5 -8.65 0.92 -25.61
CA TYR A 5 -7.23 1.04 -25.28
C TYR A 5 -6.79 2.44 -24.89
N THR A 6 -7.74 3.38 -24.78
CA THR A 6 -7.47 4.76 -24.33
C THR A 6 -8.33 5.08 -23.13
N SER A 7 -7.75 5.80 -22.17
CA SER A 7 -8.48 6.24 -21.00
C SER A 7 -9.46 7.36 -21.32
N GLU A 8 -10.60 7.37 -20.63
CA GLU A 8 -11.55 8.49 -20.60
C GLU A 8 -11.23 9.48 -19.45
N GLY A 9 -10.25 9.16 -18.61
CA GLY A 9 -9.76 10.01 -17.53
C GLY A 9 -8.59 10.87 -17.97
N VAL A 10 -8.40 12.02 -17.31
CA VAL A 10 -7.22 12.84 -17.50
C VAL A 10 -6.92 13.66 -16.23
N TYR A 11 -5.66 13.71 -15.86
CA TYR A 11 -5.20 14.55 -14.75
C TYR A 11 -5.13 16.02 -15.19
N ILE A 12 -5.62 16.94 -14.34
CA ILE A 12 -5.57 18.37 -14.62
C ILE A 12 -4.59 19.04 -13.68
N TYR A 13 -3.44 19.44 -14.21
CA TYR A 13 -2.49 20.27 -13.48
C TYR A 13 -2.79 21.75 -13.67
N TYR A 14 -3.05 22.48 -12.59
CA TYR A 14 -3.31 23.91 -12.63
C TYR A 14 -2.45 24.68 -11.63
N SER A 15 -1.51 25.47 -12.14
CA SER A 15 -0.59 26.30 -11.33
C SER A 15 -1.07 27.74 -11.10
N GLY A 16 -2.21 28.13 -11.67
CA GLY A 16 -2.71 29.53 -11.68
C GLY A 16 -3.43 29.96 -10.39
N GLY A 17 -3.35 29.18 -9.32
CA GLY A 17 -4.04 29.45 -8.03
C GLY A 17 -5.00 28.33 -7.65
N THR A 18 -5.86 28.58 -6.66
CA THR A 18 -6.91 27.63 -6.26
C THR A 18 -8.12 27.75 -7.18
N VAL A 19 -8.59 26.63 -7.70
CA VAL A 19 -9.91 26.52 -8.32
C VAL A 19 -10.82 25.83 -7.30
N ASP A 20 -11.96 26.44 -7.02
CA ASP A 20 -12.97 25.84 -6.14
C ASP A 20 -13.77 24.82 -6.98
N VAL A 21 -13.31 23.57 -6.95
CA VAL A 21 -13.96 22.43 -7.62
C VAL A 21 -14.27 21.36 -6.61
N ALA A 22 -15.39 20.69 -6.81
CA ALA A 22 -15.85 19.58 -6.00
C ALA A 22 -16.12 18.35 -6.85
N THR A 23 -16.08 17.17 -6.22
CA THR A 23 -16.51 15.93 -6.89
C THR A 23 -17.93 16.07 -7.40
N GLY A 24 -18.13 15.73 -8.68
CA GLY A 24 -19.39 15.88 -9.37
C GLY A 24 -19.58 17.21 -10.09
N ASP A 25 -18.57 18.10 -10.10
CA ASP A 25 -18.62 19.29 -10.94
C ASP A 25 -18.32 18.96 -12.39
N GLU A 26 -19.08 19.54 -13.30
CA GLU A 26 -18.79 19.59 -14.72
C GLU A 26 -17.89 20.78 -14.98
N VAL A 27 -16.65 20.51 -15.42
CA VAL A 27 -15.65 21.56 -15.63
C VAL A 27 -15.30 21.69 -17.10
N ARG A 28 -14.99 22.92 -17.52
CA ARG A 28 -14.35 23.21 -18.78
C ARG A 28 -12.92 23.62 -18.55
N VAL A 29 -11.99 22.84 -19.12
CA VAL A 29 -10.56 23.06 -19.00
C VAL A 29 -9.99 23.57 -20.32
N ARG A 30 -9.10 24.55 -20.26
CA ARG A 30 -8.26 24.99 -21.37
C ARG A 30 -6.81 24.84 -20.95
N GLY A 31 -6.02 24.12 -21.74
CA GLY A 31 -4.62 23.88 -21.45
C GLY A 31 -3.88 23.23 -22.61
N THR A 32 -2.68 22.74 -22.32
CA THR A 32 -1.85 21.97 -23.24
C THR A 32 -1.73 20.56 -22.67
N VAL A 33 -1.97 19.55 -23.50
CA VAL A 33 -1.73 18.14 -23.12
C VAL A 33 -0.23 17.90 -23.08
N SER A 34 0.23 17.24 -22.05
CA SER A 34 1.62 16.83 -21.85
C SER A 34 1.70 15.48 -21.13
N GLU A 35 2.82 14.81 -21.32
CA GLU A 35 3.20 13.64 -20.54
C GLU A 35 4.15 14.07 -19.43
N TYR A 36 3.76 13.90 -18.18
CA TYR A 36 4.61 14.19 -17.03
C TYR A 36 5.02 12.90 -16.32
N ASN A 37 6.26 12.46 -16.54
CA ASN A 37 6.79 11.20 -15.99
C ASN A 37 5.93 9.96 -16.33
N GLY A 38 5.26 9.97 -17.50
CA GLY A 38 4.38 8.89 -17.93
C GLY A 38 2.92 9.02 -17.50
N LEU A 39 2.54 10.11 -16.83
CA LEU A 39 1.16 10.47 -16.54
C LEU A 39 0.66 11.46 -17.61
N THR A 40 -0.44 11.14 -18.29
CA THR A 40 -1.08 12.06 -19.22
C THR A 40 -1.82 13.16 -18.45
N GLU A 41 -1.43 14.42 -18.69
CA GLU A 41 -2.03 15.56 -18.01
C GLU A 41 -2.42 16.68 -18.96
N ILE A 42 -3.39 17.50 -18.54
CA ILE A 42 -3.62 18.82 -19.14
C ILE A 42 -2.99 19.87 -18.21
N ASN A 43 -1.93 20.51 -18.71
CA ASN A 43 -1.36 21.70 -18.06
C ASN A 43 -2.29 22.87 -18.31
N ALA A 44 -3.20 23.10 -17.37
CA ALA A 44 -4.34 23.99 -17.55
C ALA A 44 -3.95 25.45 -17.35
N SER A 45 -4.40 26.30 -18.27
CA SER A 45 -4.34 27.75 -18.15
C SER A 45 -5.64 28.35 -17.62
N GLN A 46 -6.74 27.61 -17.69
CA GLN A 46 -8.06 27.99 -17.20
C GLN A 46 -8.89 26.76 -16.87
N VAL A 47 -9.59 26.84 -15.73
CA VAL A 47 -10.60 25.85 -15.30
C VAL A 47 -11.85 26.62 -14.92
N LEU A 48 -13.01 26.21 -15.42
CA LEU A 48 -14.32 26.81 -15.16
C LEU A 48 -15.30 25.72 -14.77
N VAL A 49 -16.00 25.90 -13.65
CA VAL A 49 -17.14 25.06 -13.27
C VAL A 49 -18.34 25.50 -14.11
N CYS A 50 -18.94 24.57 -14.85
CA CYS A 50 -20.07 24.81 -15.75
C CYS A 50 -21.39 24.32 -15.15
N ASP A 51 -21.35 23.22 -14.40
CA ASP A 51 -22.50 22.61 -13.72
C ASP A 51 -21.97 21.78 -12.55
N SER A 52 -22.86 21.25 -11.69
CA SER A 52 -22.50 20.45 -10.53
C SER A 52 -23.52 19.34 -10.27
N GLY A 53 -23.21 18.45 -9.31
CA GLY A 53 -24.07 17.34 -8.95
C GLY A 53 -24.13 16.21 -9.97
N LYS A 54 -23.10 16.10 -10.82
CA LYS A 54 -22.93 14.97 -11.73
C LYS A 54 -22.38 13.75 -10.99
N THR A 55 -22.71 12.59 -11.52
CA THR A 55 -22.15 11.31 -11.00
C THR A 55 -21.39 10.61 -12.11
N VAL A 56 -20.26 10.05 -11.75
CA VAL A 56 -19.47 9.17 -12.61
C VAL A 56 -19.67 7.74 -12.10
N THR A 57 -20.07 6.83 -12.98
CA THR A 57 -20.16 5.41 -12.64
C THR A 57 -18.75 4.82 -12.70
N PRO A 58 -18.26 4.17 -11.63
CA PRO A 58 -16.96 3.52 -11.65
C PRO A 58 -16.90 2.43 -12.73
N THR A 59 -15.79 2.38 -13.47
CA THR A 59 -15.52 1.29 -14.41
C THR A 59 -15.03 0.07 -13.63
N ALA A 60 -15.63 -1.10 -13.88
CA ALA A 60 -15.22 -2.34 -13.24
C ALA A 60 -13.89 -2.83 -13.84
N VAL A 61 -12.90 -3.06 -12.99
CA VAL A 61 -11.59 -3.64 -13.33
C VAL A 61 -11.39 -4.89 -12.49
N THR A 62 -10.77 -5.91 -13.04
CA THR A 62 -10.49 -7.17 -12.31
C THR A 62 -9.01 -7.50 -12.38
N LEU A 63 -8.51 -8.12 -11.31
CA LEU A 63 -7.19 -8.76 -11.26
C LEU A 63 -7.34 -10.28 -11.48
N PRO A 64 -6.35 -10.93 -12.10
CA PRO A 64 -5.20 -10.32 -12.77
C PRO A 64 -5.59 -9.57 -14.04
N VAL A 65 -4.78 -8.58 -14.41
CA VAL A 65 -4.91 -7.88 -15.70
C VAL A 65 -4.23 -8.65 -16.82
N ASP A 66 -4.61 -8.37 -18.07
CA ASP A 66 -4.11 -9.09 -19.25
C ASP A 66 -2.66 -8.73 -19.63
N SER A 67 -2.18 -7.55 -19.25
CA SER A 67 -0.84 -7.07 -19.56
C SER A 67 -0.32 -6.10 -18.50
N LEU A 68 1.00 -5.89 -18.45
CA LEU A 68 1.64 -4.94 -17.53
C LEU A 68 1.27 -3.47 -17.78
N THR A 69 0.74 -3.18 -18.97
CA THR A 69 0.28 -1.84 -19.38
C THR A 69 -1.23 -1.72 -19.40
N ALA A 70 -1.98 -2.71 -18.88
CA ALA A 70 -3.43 -2.70 -18.94
C ALA A 70 -4.06 -1.51 -18.20
N PHE A 71 -3.43 -1.04 -17.12
CA PHE A 71 -3.93 0.09 -16.35
C PHE A 71 -3.83 1.43 -17.08
N GLU A 72 -3.02 1.54 -18.13
CA GLU A 72 -2.96 2.72 -19.01
C GLU A 72 -4.34 3.10 -19.56
N ALA A 73 -5.15 2.10 -19.91
CA ALA A 73 -6.50 2.32 -20.40
C ALA A 73 -7.48 2.85 -19.34
N TYR A 74 -7.06 2.93 -18.08
CA TYR A 74 -7.87 3.41 -16.94
C TYR A 74 -7.24 4.60 -16.22
N GLU A 75 -6.09 5.10 -16.69
CA GLU A 75 -5.41 6.23 -16.07
C GLU A 75 -6.30 7.45 -15.94
N GLY A 76 -6.40 8.05 -14.76
CA GLY A 76 -7.31 9.17 -14.47
C GLY A 76 -8.79 8.79 -14.37
N MET A 77 -9.18 7.53 -14.59
CA MET A 77 -10.57 7.07 -14.49
C MET A 77 -10.92 6.64 -13.07
N LEU A 78 -12.17 6.87 -12.70
CA LEU A 78 -12.78 6.26 -11.52
C LEU A 78 -13.05 4.79 -11.80
N VAL A 79 -12.43 3.90 -11.05
CA VAL A 79 -12.58 2.45 -11.17
C VAL A 79 -13.07 1.81 -9.88
N THR A 80 -13.61 0.61 -9.97
CA THR A 80 -13.93 -0.25 -8.83
C THR A 80 -13.50 -1.68 -9.10
N PHE A 81 -13.04 -2.37 -8.06
CA PHE A 81 -12.71 -3.79 -8.12
C PHE A 81 -13.88 -4.58 -7.53
N PRO A 82 -14.67 -5.31 -8.37
CA PRO A 82 -15.86 -6.03 -7.91
C PRO A 82 -15.53 -7.30 -7.10
N GLN A 83 -14.28 -7.77 -7.18
CA GLN A 83 -13.78 -8.92 -6.42
C GLN A 83 -13.21 -8.49 -5.07
N GLU A 84 -13.19 -9.44 -4.12
CA GLU A 84 -12.39 -9.28 -2.91
C GLU A 84 -10.90 -9.30 -3.26
N LEU A 85 -10.14 -8.32 -2.77
CA LEU A 85 -8.70 -8.25 -2.92
C LEU A 85 -8.02 -8.54 -1.58
N ILE A 86 -6.85 -9.15 -1.64
CA ILE A 86 -6.06 -9.55 -0.46
C ILE A 86 -4.95 -8.53 -0.22
N ILE A 87 -4.76 -8.10 1.02
CA ILE A 87 -3.60 -7.32 1.43
C ILE A 87 -2.37 -8.23 1.37
N SER A 88 -1.54 -8.05 0.35
CA SER A 88 -0.39 -8.90 0.07
C SER A 88 0.92 -8.32 0.54
N GLU A 89 1.07 -6.99 0.48
CA GLU A 89 2.27 -6.29 0.89
C GLU A 89 1.90 -4.93 1.49
N TYR A 90 2.65 -4.49 2.50
CA TYR A 90 2.46 -3.20 3.18
C TYR A 90 3.80 -2.62 3.67
N PHE A 91 4.89 -2.91 2.97
CA PHE A 91 6.23 -2.42 3.31
C PHE A 91 6.31 -0.89 3.33
N ASN A 92 5.59 -0.25 2.40
CA ASN A 92 5.56 1.21 2.27
C ASN A 92 4.44 1.88 3.08
N PHE A 93 3.71 1.12 3.91
CA PHE A 93 2.52 1.66 4.58
C PHE A 93 2.85 2.75 5.61
N ASP A 94 3.90 2.57 6.41
CA ASP A 94 4.31 3.55 7.43
C ASP A 94 4.90 4.82 6.82
N GLN A 95 5.60 4.69 5.69
CA GLN A 95 6.28 5.80 5.04
C GLN A 95 5.39 6.57 4.05
N PHE A 96 4.54 5.86 3.30
CA PHE A 96 3.78 6.43 2.19
C PHE A 96 2.28 6.12 2.21
N GLY A 97 1.78 5.36 3.17
CA GLY A 97 0.39 4.93 3.22
C GLY A 97 0.02 3.85 2.21
N GLU A 98 1.00 3.28 1.48
CA GLU A 98 0.78 2.35 0.37
C GLU A 98 0.59 0.91 0.82
N ILE A 99 -0.39 0.22 0.23
CA ILE A 99 -0.69 -1.20 0.42
C ILE A 99 -0.83 -1.86 -0.94
N VAL A 100 -0.17 -3.02 -1.15
CA VAL A 100 -0.33 -3.81 -2.36
C VAL A 100 -1.46 -4.83 -2.19
N LEU A 101 -2.39 -4.80 -3.12
CA LEU A 101 -3.55 -5.69 -3.21
C LEU A 101 -3.40 -6.67 -4.37
N THR A 102 -3.85 -7.91 -4.16
CA THR A 102 -3.86 -8.98 -5.16
C THR A 102 -5.18 -9.74 -5.12
N SER A 103 -5.54 -10.46 -6.19
CA SER A 103 -6.74 -11.29 -6.20
C SER A 103 -6.55 -12.60 -5.42
N GLU A 104 -5.32 -13.11 -5.35
CA GLU A 104 -4.94 -14.27 -4.56
C GLU A 104 -3.61 -14.02 -3.81
N ARG A 105 -3.31 -14.87 -2.84
CA ARG A 105 -2.05 -14.76 -2.10
C ARG A 105 -0.94 -15.50 -2.84
N HIS A 106 -0.02 -14.75 -3.40
CA HIS A 106 1.16 -15.28 -4.07
C HIS A 106 2.26 -15.67 -3.08
N MET A 107 2.93 -16.78 -3.37
CA MET A 107 4.22 -17.10 -2.74
C MET A 107 5.33 -16.31 -3.41
N THR A 108 6.33 -15.88 -2.65
CA THR A 108 7.54 -15.31 -3.24
C THR A 108 8.15 -16.31 -4.22
N PRO A 109 8.36 -15.97 -5.49
CA PRO A 109 8.79 -16.96 -6.50
C PRO A 109 10.06 -17.73 -6.12
N THR A 110 11.02 -17.07 -5.46
CA THR A 110 12.26 -17.70 -4.97
C THR A 110 12.06 -18.67 -3.81
N ALA A 111 10.89 -18.67 -3.16
CA ALA A 111 10.56 -19.66 -2.14
C ALA A 111 10.08 -21.00 -2.70
N VAL A 112 9.73 -21.02 -4.00
CA VAL A 112 9.10 -22.17 -4.65
C VAL A 112 9.92 -22.67 -5.83
N TYR A 113 10.54 -21.77 -6.59
CA TYR A 113 11.23 -22.05 -7.84
C TYR A 113 12.68 -21.59 -7.84
N GLU A 114 13.53 -22.28 -8.59
CA GLU A 114 14.92 -21.87 -8.81
C GLU A 114 14.98 -20.51 -9.54
N PRO A 115 15.77 -19.55 -9.03
CA PRO A 115 15.93 -18.25 -9.66
C PRO A 115 16.37 -18.38 -11.13
N GLY A 116 15.65 -17.72 -12.05
CA GLY A 116 15.92 -17.72 -13.48
C GLY A 116 15.32 -18.91 -14.24
N SER A 117 14.66 -19.87 -13.57
CA SER A 117 13.89 -20.92 -14.25
C SER A 117 12.67 -20.35 -14.98
N THR A 118 12.10 -21.13 -15.91
CA THR A 118 10.87 -20.74 -16.62
C THR A 118 9.70 -20.59 -15.65
N GLU A 119 9.61 -21.47 -14.67
CA GLU A 119 8.58 -21.45 -13.62
C GLU A 119 8.70 -20.23 -12.71
N TYR A 120 9.93 -19.85 -12.35
CA TYR A 120 10.20 -18.61 -11.61
C TYR A 120 9.72 -17.39 -12.41
N GLN A 121 10.09 -17.31 -13.70
CA GLN A 121 9.69 -16.17 -14.54
C GLN A 121 8.16 -16.11 -14.73
N ALA A 122 7.51 -17.25 -14.91
CA ALA A 122 6.06 -17.31 -15.01
C ALA A 122 5.37 -16.89 -13.72
N ALA A 123 5.83 -17.34 -12.55
CA ALA A 123 5.28 -16.94 -11.26
C ALA A 123 5.50 -15.44 -10.97
N ALA A 124 6.69 -14.91 -11.31
CA ALA A 124 6.99 -13.50 -11.17
C ALA A 124 6.10 -12.62 -12.04
N LEU A 125 5.85 -13.04 -13.29
CA LEU A 125 4.94 -12.34 -14.19
C LEU A 125 3.49 -12.41 -13.69
N ALA A 126 3.02 -13.59 -13.24
CA ALA A 126 1.69 -13.76 -12.69
C ALA A 126 1.45 -12.80 -11.50
N TYR A 127 2.41 -12.68 -10.59
CA TYR A 127 2.34 -11.72 -9.50
C TYR A 127 2.29 -10.26 -9.99
N GLN A 128 3.06 -9.90 -11.03
CA GLN A 128 3.04 -8.54 -11.57
C GLN A 128 1.70 -8.19 -12.23
N LEU A 129 1.03 -9.17 -12.84
CA LEU A 129 -0.29 -8.99 -13.47
C LEU A 129 -1.43 -8.97 -12.44
N ASP A 130 -1.22 -9.58 -11.27
CA ASP A 130 -2.23 -9.72 -10.21
C ASP A 130 -2.02 -8.74 -9.06
N LYS A 131 -1.58 -7.52 -9.34
CA LYS A 131 -1.39 -6.54 -8.27
C LYS A 131 -1.79 -5.14 -8.66
N ILE A 132 -2.25 -4.39 -7.66
CA ILE A 132 -2.44 -2.95 -7.69
C ILE A 132 -2.05 -2.34 -6.34
N THR A 133 -1.50 -1.15 -6.33
CA THR A 133 -1.21 -0.42 -5.09
C THR A 133 -2.40 0.46 -4.72
N LEU A 134 -2.90 0.32 -3.50
CA LEU A 134 -3.83 1.25 -2.88
C LEU A 134 -3.01 2.28 -2.11
N ASP A 135 -3.19 3.54 -2.44
CA ASP A 135 -2.58 4.70 -1.79
C ASP A 135 -3.51 5.25 -0.68
N ASP A 136 -3.04 6.13 0.18
CA ASP A 136 -3.87 6.79 1.19
C ASP A 136 -4.43 8.16 0.73
N GLY A 137 -4.15 8.55 -0.52
CA GLY A 137 -4.58 9.84 -1.10
C GLY A 137 -3.82 11.05 -0.57
N ARG A 138 -2.66 10.86 0.09
CA ARG A 138 -1.87 11.92 0.68
C ARG A 138 -0.49 12.01 0.03
N SER A 139 0.03 13.22 -0.09
CA SER A 139 1.40 13.46 -0.56
C SER A 139 2.45 13.54 0.57
N ALA A 140 2.04 13.33 1.80
CA ALA A 140 2.91 13.42 2.97
C ALA A 140 3.71 12.14 3.16
N SER A 141 5.01 12.24 3.47
CA SER A 141 5.80 11.12 3.96
C SER A 141 5.61 10.98 5.48
N ASN A 142 5.60 9.74 5.96
CA ASN A 142 5.38 9.37 7.37
C ASN A 142 4.08 9.99 7.91
N PRO A 143 2.92 9.68 7.29
CA PRO A 143 1.66 10.28 7.69
C PRO A 143 1.28 9.88 9.11
N ASP A 144 1.03 10.88 9.97
CA ASP A 144 0.57 10.66 11.35
C ASP A 144 -0.73 11.45 11.58
N PRO A 145 -1.84 10.79 11.88
CA PRO A 145 -2.02 9.34 11.89
C PRO A 145 -2.05 8.72 10.49
N ALA A 146 -1.53 7.49 10.35
CA ALA A 146 -1.73 6.70 9.15
C ALA A 146 -3.21 6.34 8.97
N LEU A 147 -3.66 6.07 7.72
CA LEU A 147 -5.02 5.64 7.43
C LEU A 147 -5.08 4.14 7.16
N HIS A 148 -6.06 3.49 7.78
CA HIS A 148 -6.46 2.14 7.45
C HIS A 148 -7.18 2.12 6.09
N PRO A 149 -7.12 1.03 5.29
CA PRO A 149 -7.82 0.94 4.01
C PRO A 149 -9.32 1.22 4.04
N ASN A 150 -9.96 1.11 5.21
CA ASN A 150 -11.37 1.48 5.40
C ASN A 150 -11.60 3.01 5.52
N GLY A 151 -10.56 3.82 5.32
CA GLY A 151 -10.60 5.27 5.40
C GLY A 151 -10.53 5.86 6.82
N ALA A 152 -10.61 5.04 7.86
CA ALA A 152 -10.48 5.50 9.25
C ALA A 152 -9.01 5.49 9.71
N VAL A 153 -8.73 6.10 10.85
CA VAL A 153 -7.40 6.13 11.45
C VAL A 153 -6.93 4.71 11.78
N PHE A 154 -5.70 4.40 11.35
CA PHE A 154 -5.01 3.17 11.76
C PHE A 154 -4.53 3.29 13.20
N ASN A 155 -5.00 2.41 14.07
CA ASN A 155 -4.63 2.37 15.49
C ASN A 155 -4.86 0.97 16.07
N MET A 156 -4.65 0.78 17.36
CA MET A 156 -4.76 -0.54 18.01
C MET A 156 -6.16 -1.16 17.95
N ASP A 157 -7.20 -0.35 17.75
CA ASP A 157 -8.60 -0.79 17.63
C ASP A 157 -9.02 -0.97 16.15
N ASN A 158 -8.19 -0.51 15.20
CA ASN A 158 -8.46 -0.56 13.77
C ASN A 158 -7.17 -0.96 13.03
N LEU A 159 -6.79 -2.22 13.17
CA LEU A 159 -5.60 -2.82 12.56
C LEU A 159 -5.98 -3.65 11.34
N PHE A 160 -5.04 -3.82 10.43
CA PHE A 160 -5.09 -4.83 9.38
C PHE A 160 -3.84 -5.72 9.44
N ARG A 161 -3.91 -6.85 8.74
CA ARG A 161 -2.80 -7.78 8.57
C ARG A 161 -2.68 -8.23 7.12
N GLY A 162 -1.47 -8.61 6.71
CA GLY A 162 -1.29 -9.33 5.45
C GLY A 162 -2.16 -10.59 5.43
N GLY A 163 -2.88 -10.81 4.32
CA GLY A 163 -3.86 -11.87 4.17
C GLY A 163 -5.30 -11.48 4.53
N ASP A 164 -5.52 -10.32 5.17
CA ASP A 164 -6.87 -9.75 5.27
C ASP A 164 -7.35 -9.27 3.90
N LYS A 165 -8.65 -9.04 3.77
CA LYS A 165 -9.27 -8.73 2.50
C LYS A 165 -9.96 -7.38 2.51
N LEU A 166 -10.10 -6.82 1.31
CA LEU A 166 -10.85 -5.61 1.02
C LEU A 166 -11.87 -5.92 -0.08
N ALA A 167 -13.11 -5.48 0.10
CA ALA A 167 -14.12 -5.46 -0.95
C ALA A 167 -14.47 -4.02 -1.30
N ASN A 168 -15.09 -3.82 -2.47
CA ASN A 168 -15.52 -2.51 -2.96
C ASN A 168 -14.39 -1.46 -3.00
N VAL A 169 -13.17 -1.89 -3.36
CA VAL A 169 -12.05 -0.98 -3.55
C VAL A 169 -12.34 -0.07 -4.73
N THR A 170 -12.57 1.22 -4.47
CA THR A 170 -13.00 2.21 -5.45
C THR A 170 -12.12 3.46 -5.35
N GLY A 171 -11.67 3.96 -6.49
CA GLY A 171 -10.81 5.14 -6.57
C GLY A 171 -10.39 5.48 -7.99
N VAL A 172 -9.56 6.49 -8.11
CA VAL A 172 -9.01 6.93 -9.39
C VAL A 172 -7.67 6.26 -9.64
N ILE A 173 -7.46 5.72 -10.85
CA ILE A 173 -6.15 5.20 -11.24
C ILE A 173 -5.21 6.38 -11.51
N ASP A 174 -4.10 6.39 -10.81
CA ASP A 174 -3.00 7.35 -10.93
C ASP A 174 -1.72 6.64 -11.34
N TYR A 175 -0.85 7.32 -12.08
CA TYR A 175 0.48 6.83 -12.42
C TYR A 175 1.55 7.79 -11.94
N SER A 176 2.35 7.34 -10.99
CA SER A 176 3.48 8.10 -10.49
C SER A 176 4.59 7.18 -9.99
N PHE A 177 5.84 7.62 -10.06
CA PHE A 177 7.03 6.85 -9.67
C PHE A 177 7.11 5.46 -10.31
N ASN A 178 6.71 5.34 -11.60
CA ASN A 178 6.64 4.09 -12.38
C ASN A 178 5.69 3.03 -11.79
N LEU A 179 4.62 3.46 -11.13
CA LEU A 179 3.67 2.58 -10.47
C LEU A 179 2.24 3.09 -10.67
N TYR A 180 1.33 2.22 -11.11
CA TYR A 180 -0.09 2.49 -11.06
C TYR A 180 -0.62 2.32 -9.64
N ARG A 181 -1.43 3.29 -9.20
CA ARG A 181 -2.05 3.34 -7.89
C ARG A 181 -3.54 3.57 -8.00
N ILE A 182 -4.27 3.16 -6.99
CA ILE A 182 -5.63 3.62 -6.74
C ILE A 182 -5.55 4.74 -5.71
N GLN A 183 -5.98 5.94 -6.09
CA GLN A 183 -6.24 7.04 -5.18
C GLN A 183 -7.68 6.88 -4.68
N PRO A 184 -7.90 6.44 -3.42
CA PRO A 184 -9.23 6.06 -2.96
C PRO A 184 -10.15 7.27 -2.88
N THR A 185 -11.38 7.12 -3.35
CA THR A 185 -12.44 8.14 -3.20
C THR A 185 -13.32 7.87 -1.99
N GLU A 186 -13.26 6.66 -1.46
CA GLU A 186 -13.95 6.20 -0.25
C GLU A 186 -13.18 5.05 0.39
N GLY A 187 -13.46 4.76 1.66
CA GLY A 187 -12.86 3.60 2.33
C GLY A 187 -13.40 2.29 1.78
N ALA A 188 -12.53 1.31 1.63
CA ALA A 188 -12.92 -0.04 1.22
C ALA A 188 -13.58 -0.80 2.38
N ASP A 189 -14.40 -1.80 2.05
CA ASP A 189 -14.97 -2.71 3.03
C ASP A 189 -13.91 -3.70 3.51
N TYR A 190 -13.44 -3.52 4.73
CA TYR A 190 -12.43 -4.37 5.34
C TYR A 190 -13.01 -5.67 5.89
N ILE A 191 -12.33 -6.78 5.60
CA ILE A 191 -12.69 -8.13 6.04
C ILE A 191 -11.47 -8.75 6.74
N SER A 192 -11.58 -9.01 8.04
CA SER A 192 -10.55 -9.71 8.80
C SER A 192 -10.56 -11.20 8.43
N ALA A 193 -9.71 -11.57 7.49
CA ALA A 193 -9.57 -12.94 6.99
C ALA A 193 -8.36 -13.68 7.59
N ASN A 194 -7.44 -12.96 8.21
CA ASN A 194 -6.25 -13.50 8.87
C ASN A 194 -6.11 -12.96 10.30
N PRO A 195 -7.06 -13.27 11.21
CA PRO A 195 -7.01 -12.77 12.57
C PRO A 195 -5.76 -13.30 13.30
N ARG A 196 -5.18 -12.45 14.15
CA ARG A 196 -4.06 -12.88 15.00
C ARG A 196 -4.59 -13.90 16.03
N PRO A 197 -4.00 -15.12 16.12
CA PRO A 197 -4.30 -16.04 17.20
C PRO A 197 -4.00 -15.39 18.55
N ALA A 198 -4.80 -15.70 19.56
CA ALA A 198 -4.58 -15.20 20.92
C ALA A 198 -3.37 -15.89 21.58
N GLU A 199 -3.12 -17.15 21.21
CA GLU A 199 -2.07 -18.00 21.76
C GLU A 199 -1.27 -18.66 20.64
N PRO A 200 0.00 -19.05 20.87
CA PRO A 200 0.77 -19.86 19.94
C PRO A 200 0.10 -21.22 19.70
N GLU A 201 0.32 -21.81 18.54
CA GLU A 201 -0.17 -23.15 18.23
C GLU A 201 0.54 -24.22 19.08
N GLU A 202 -0.21 -25.19 19.56
CA GLU A 202 0.35 -26.35 20.24
C GLU A 202 1.13 -27.24 19.25
N VAL A 203 2.43 -27.28 19.40
CA VAL A 203 3.32 -28.02 18.48
C VAL A 203 3.51 -29.48 18.88
N GLY A 204 3.09 -29.87 20.10
CA GLY A 204 3.30 -31.23 20.62
C GLY A 204 4.77 -31.56 20.85
N GLY A 205 5.05 -32.83 21.19
CA GLY A 205 6.43 -33.33 21.42
C GLY A 205 6.94 -33.13 22.85
N THR A 206 8.13 -33.67 23.11
CA THR A 206 8.80 -33.62 24.43
C THR A 206 9.92 -32.58 24.50
N LEU A 207 10.24 -31.96 23.37
CA LEU A 207 11.20 -30.88 23.24
C LEU A 207 10.58 -29.79 22.34
N LYS A 208 10.51 -28.59 22.87
CA LYS A 208 10.07 -27.41 22.12
C LYS A 208 11.30 -26.57 21.75
N VAL A 209 11.38 -26.13 20.49
CA VAL A 209 12.44 -25.24 20.01
C VAL A 209 11.78 -24.03 19.41
N VAL A 210 12.18 -22.84 19.85
CA VAL A 210 11.66 -21.55 19.38
C VAL A 210 12.75 -20.80 18.63
N SER A 211 12.40 -20.29 17.46
CA SER A 211 13.18 -19.30 16.70
C SER A 211 12.37 -18.03 16.59
N MET A 212 12.91 -16.91 17.05
CA MET A 212 12.22 -15.63 17.07
C MET A 212 13.15 -14.52 16.58
N ASN A 213 12.64 -13.72 15.64
CA ASN A 213 13.29 -12.46 15.27
C ASN A 213 12.96 -11.41 16.32
N THR A 214 13.97 -10.90 17.02
CA THR A 214 13.82 -9.88 18.07
C THR A 214 13.85 -8.45 17.56
N LEU A 215 14.02 -8.25 16.25
CA LEU A 215 14.03 -6.97 15.54
C LEU A 215 14.80 -5.86 16.29
N ASN A 216 16.08 -5.73 15.98
CA ASN A 216 16.93 -4.67 16.54
C ASN A 216 16.89 -4.54 18.08
N TYR A 217 16.89 -5.67 18.79
CA TYR A 217 16.98 -5.67 20.24
C TYR A 217 18.44 -5.53 20.70
N PHE A 218 18.82 -4.34 21.12
CA PHE A 218 20.16 -3.99 21.58
C PHE A 218 20.09 -3.34 22.96
N THR A 219 21.10 -3.56 23.80
CA THR A 219 21.19 -2.96 25.13
C THR A 219 21.81 -1.56 25.12
N THR A 220 22.45 -1.16 24.02
CA THR A 220 22.93 0.20 23.80
C THR A 220 21.81 1.00 23.13
N LEU A 221 21.41 2.09 23.78
CA LEU A 221 20.40 2.99 23.21
C LEU A 221 21.00 3.80 22.05
N ASP A 222 20.18 4.03 21.04
CA ASP A 222 20.49 4.94 19.95
C ASP A 222 20.33 6.38 20.45
N ASP A 223 21.37 7.16 20.40
CA ASP A 223 21.30 8.58 20.78
C ASP A 223 21.06 9.52 19.56
N GLY A 224 20.93 8.92 18.37
CA GLY A 224 20.68 9.63 17.10
C GLY A 224 21.84 10.51 16.63
N VAL A 225 22.99 10.48 17.28
CA VAL A 225 24.10 11.40 17.02
C VAL A 225 25.44 10.69 16.82
N ASN A 226 25.69 9.62 17.54
CA ASN A 226 27.00 8.98 17.60
C ASN A 226 26.95 7.52 17.14
N ASP A 227 27.93 7.15 16.31
CA ASP A 227 28.20 5.77 15.93
C ASP A 227 28.93 5.05 17.08
N ILE A 228 28.18 4.61 18.10
CA ILE A 228 28.71 3.96 19.32
C ILE A 228 28.40 2.48 19.40
N CYS A 229 27.73 1.92 18.41
CA CYS A 229 27.35 0.52 18.36
C CYS A 229 28.32 -0.34 17.57
N GLY A 230 28.09 -1.66 17.61
CA GLY A 230 28.98 -2.66 17.02
C GLY A 230 30.20 -2.95 17.88
N PRO A 231 30.99 -4.01 17.53
CA PRO A 231 32.13 -4.44 18.33
C PRO A 231 33.24 -3.41 18.42
N ASP A 232 33.37 -2.57 17.40
CA ASP A 232 34.41 -1.52 17.33
C ASP A 232 33.89 -0.14 17.76
N GLN A 233 32.61 -0.05 18.18
CA GLN A 233 31.94 1.21 18.54
C GLN A 233 32.01 2.29 17.44
N LEU A 234 31.87 1.86 16.18
CA LEU A 234 31.94 2.72 15.00
C LEU A 234 30.72 2.54 14.07
N GLN A 235 29.65 1.94 14.58
CA GLN A 235 28.43 1.70 13.81
C GLN A 235 27.27 2.49 14.41
N GLU A 236 26.41 2.96 13.53
CA GLU A 236 25.12 3.52 13.91
C GLU A 236 24.31 2.50 14.71
N CYS A 237 23.68 2.96 15.77
CA CYS A 237 22.78 2.14 16.56
C CYS A 237 21.45 1.97 15.81
N ARG A 238 20.79 0.83 16.03
CA ARG A 238 19.49 0.49 15.40
C ARG A 238 18.47 0.03 16.43
N GLY A 239 18.75 0.25 17.70
CA GLY A 239 17.91 -0.18 18.81
C GLY A 239 16.84 0.85 19.15
N ALA A 240 16.39 0.76 20.41
CA ALA A 240 15.54 1.78 20.99
C ALA A 240 16.33 3.07 21.26
N ASP A 241 15.71 4.22 21.00
CA ASP A 241 16.31 5.53 21.25
C ASP A 241 16.22 5.92 22.72
N THR A 242 15.23 5.38 23.44
CA THR A 242 14.96 5.70 24.83
C THR A 242 14.87 4.46 25.69
N LEU A 243 15.14 4.62 26.99
CA LEU A 243 14.94 3.56 27.98
C LEU A 243 13.48 3.10 28.05
N GLU A 244 12.53 3.97 27.82
CA GLU A 244 11.10 3.65 27.80
C GLU A 244 10.78 2.70 26.62
N GLU A 245 11.29 2.98 25.44
CA GLU A 245 11.13 2.13 24.26
C GLU A 245 11.81 0.77 24.45
N PHE A 246 13.03 0.78 24.96
CA PHE A 246 13.74 -0.44 25.29
C PHE A 246 12.95 -1.31 26.28
N ASN A 247 12.45 -0.74 27.37
CA ASN A 247 11.67 -1.47 28.36
C ASN A 247 10.36 -2.01 27.77
N ARG A 248 9.70 -1.25 26.88
CA ARG A 248 8.50 -1.69 26.17
C ARG A 248 8.80 -2.87 25.24
N GLN A 249 9.90 -2.81 24.47
CA GLN A 249 10.34 -3.90 23.61
C GLN A 249 10.72 -5.14 24.45
N HIS A 250 11.51 -4.95 25.50
CA HIS A 250 11.93 -6.01 26.42
C HIS A 250 10.72 -6.74 27.02
N ALA A 251 9.74 -6.00 27.55
CA ALA A 251 8.54 -6.59 28.14
C ALA A 251 7.75 -7.44 27.13
N LYS A 252 7.63 -6.99 25.87
CA LYS A 252 6.97 -7.73 24.79
C LYS A 252 7.72 -9.02 24.45
N LEU A 253 9.04 -8.99 24.35
CA LEU A 253 9.86 -10.16 24.07
C LEU A 253 9.78 -11.20 25.20
N VAL A 254 9.86 -10.75 26.46
CA VAL A 254 9.71 -11.65 27.62
C VAL A 254 8.33 -12.30 27.63
N ALA A 255 7.25 -11.52 27.42
CA ALA A 255 5.90 -12.06 27.37
C ALA A 255 5.76 -13.13 26.27
N ALA A 256 6.26 -12.85 25.07
CA ALA A 256 6.22 -13.79 23.95
C ALA A 256 7.00 -15.09 24.24
N ILE A 257 8.18 -15.01 24.83
CA ILE A 257 8.97 -16.20 25.21
C ILE A 257 8.25 -17.03 26.27
N VAL A 258 7.70 -16.37 27.29
CA VAL A 258 6.96 -17.08 28.38
C VAL A 258 5.71 -17.77 27.81
N GLU A 259 5.00 -17.13 26.88
CA GLU A 259 3.79 -17.70 26.27
C GLU A 259 4.10 -18.88 25.34
N MET A 260 5.23 -18.86 24.63
CA MET A 260 5.69 -19.99 23.81
C MET A 260 6.16 -21.19 24.63
N ASP A 261 6.54 -21.00 25.87
CA ASP A 261 6.99 -22.04 26.81
C ASP A 261 7.98 -23.03 26.15
N PRO A 262 9.15 -22.55 25.71
CA PRO A 262 10.15 -23.37 25.01
C PRO A 262 10.86 -24.37 25.91
#